data_0cdac3b9e7092175325b20424a4aec8c
#
_entry.id   0cdac3b9e7092175325b20424a4aec8c
#
_cell.length_a   1.000
_cell.length_b   1.000
_cell.length_c   1.000
_cell.angle_alpha   90.00
_cell.angle_beta   90.00
_cell.angle_gamma   90.00
#
_symmetry.space_group_name_H-M   'P 1'
#
loop_
_entity.id
_entity.type
_entity.pdbx_description
1 polymer ?
#
loop_
_entity_poly.entity_id
_entity_poly.type
_entity_poly.pdbx_seq_one_letter_code
_entity_poly.pdbx_strand_id
1 'polypeptide(L)'
;MRIDCHVHFVGTGTDGSGCWYRPKGLTKIGEPFLVKAVGLTTRDLHGPDFDRLYTDKLLEMIRGSSVDRALLLAHELPHHADGTALPERSSLYVPNDHVLELARRHPEFLAGVSIHPARRDAMDELEKCLAGGASALKCLPNVQGIDWNDPRFTRFLERMADAGLPLLAHTGSERTMPVMDHELASPRVLTRALEIGVTCIAAHAGTGMMVLDPDYFADFVEMLERYPNLYGDNSALAGLSFRLRPSALRVMTSAVMDGRILHGSDLPVPPSGLLPAAFGMISWSDHRAAKRITNPLERDAQLKRMLGFGDATFTRAATLLRGAA
;
A
#
# COMPACT_ATOMS: atom_id res chain seq x y z
N MET A 1 6.68 -12.29 -13.93
CA MET A 1 6.58 -10.83 -13.77
C MET A 1 6.64 -10.50 -12.29
N ARG A 2 7.48 -9.55 -11.89
CA ARG A 2 7.66 -9.09 -10.51
C ARG A 2 6.90 -7.78 -10.33
N ILE A 3 6.02 -7.74 -9.34
CA ILE A 3 5.14 -6.58 -9.12
C ILE A 3 5.37 -6.05 -7.70
N ASP A 4 5.55 -4.74 -7.60
CA ASP A 4 5.39 -4.01 -6.35
C ASP A 4 3.90 -3.68 -6.17
N CYS A 5 3.24 -4.35 -5.23
CA CYS A 5 1.80 -4.20 -5.03
C CYS A 5 1.42 -3.01 -4.13
N HIS A 6 2.38 -2.15 -3.73
CA HIS A 6 2.11 -1.08 -2.78
C HIS A 6 2.99 0.16 -3.02
N VAL A 7 2.59 0.98 -4.00
CA VAL A 7 3.29 2.24 -4.34
C VAL A 7 2.30 3.40 -4.30
N HIS A 8 2.51 4.35 -3.39
CA HIS A 8 1.64 5.52 -3.30
C HIS A 8 1.95 6.56 -4.37
N PHE A 9 0.90 7.07 -5.02
CA PHE A 9 1.01 8.33 -5.73
C PHE A 9 0.86 9.49 -4.73
N VAL A 10 1.68 10.51 -4.91
CA VAL A 10 1.54 11.79 -4.20
C VAL A 10 1.48 12.88 -5.25
N GLY A 11 0.39 13.66 -5.23
CA GLY A 11 0.19 14.75 -6.18
C GLY A 11 -0.30 16.02 -5.49
N THR A 12 -0.02 17.16 -6.10
CA THR A 12 -0.42 18.48 -5.62
C THR A 12 -1.47 19.16 -6.50
N GLY A 13 -1.89 18.48 -7.57
CA GLY A 13 -2.89 18.97 -8.52
C GLY A 13 -2.33 19.90 -9.60
N THR A 14 -1.00 19.97 -9.75
CA THR A 14 -0.34 20.91 -10.66
C THR A 14 -0.63 20.65 -12.15
N ASP A 15 -0.93 19.40 -12.51
CA ASP A 15 -1.25 19.01 -13.90
C ASP A 15 -2.76 18.84 -14.14
N GLY A 16 -3.60 19.43 -13.27
CA GLY A 16 -5.05 19.25 -13.33
C GLY A 16 -5.47 17.83 -12.91
N SER A 17 -4.61 17.08 -12.22
CA SER A 17 -4.86 15.72 -11.73
C SER A 17 -6.01 15.63 -10.72
N GLY A 18 -6.41 16.75 -10.10
CA GLY A 18 -7.36 16.78 -8.99
C GLY A 18 -6.76 16.29 -7.66
N CYS A 19 -5.49 15.90 -7.65
CA CYS A 19 -4.77 15.52 -6.43
C CYS A 19 -4.58 16.72 -5.50
N TRP A 20 -4.40 16.44 -4.21
CA TRP A 20 -3.88 17.44 -3.29
C TRP A 20 -3.13 16.76 -2.14
N TYR A 21 -2.14 17.48 -1.59
CA TYR A 21 -1.32 17.06 -0.47
C TYR A 21 -1.26 18.17 0.57
N ARG A 22 -1.72 17.90 1.78
CA ARG A 22 -1.83 18.83 2.91
C ARG A 22 -1.33 18.18 4.18
N PRO A 23 -0.01 17.92 4.30
CA PRO A 23 0.55 17.17 5.43
C PRO A 23 0.33 17.90 6.75
N LYS A 24 0.09 17.13 7.81
CA LYS A 24 -0.11 17.60 9.17
C LYS A 24 0.82 16.85 10.12
N GLY A 25 1.16 17.46 11.26
CA GLY A 25 1.93 16.81 12.32
C GLY A 25 3.25 16.21 11.85
N LEU A 26 3.49 14.94 12.18
CA LEU A 26 4.73 14.23 11.87
C LEU A 26 4.99 14.10 10.37
N THR A 27 3.96 13.99 9.54
CA THR A 27 4.10 13.90 8.08
C THR A 27 4.69 15.18 7.50
N LYS A 28 4.30 16.35 8.03
CA LYS A 28 4.88 17.63 7.62
C LYS A 28 6.37 17.72 7.96
N ILE A 29 6.76 17.20 9.13
CA ILE A 29 8.17 17.15 9.55
C ILE A 29 8.97 16.17 8.69
N GLY A 30 8.35 15.02 8.34
CA GLY A 30 8.96 13.98 7.52
C GLY A 30 8.98 14.26 6.01
N GLU A 31 8.25 15.26 5.54
CA GLU A 31 8.09 15.60 4.11
C GLU A 31 9.42 15.67 3.34
N PRO A 32 10.49 16.36 3.81
CA PRO A 32 11.75 16.39 3.09
C PRO A 32 12.39 15.03 2.87
N PHE A 33 12.17 14.08 3.80
CA PHE A 33 12.68 12.71 3.69
C PHE A 33 11.88 11.89 2.67
N LEU A 34 10.56 12.06 2.65
CA LEU A 34 9.67 11.37 1.69
C LEU A 34 9.94 11.84 0.26
N VAL A 35 10.05 13.14 0.04
CA VAL A 35 10.35 13.72 -1.30
C VAL A 35 11.73 13.29 -1.77
N LYS A 36 12.73 13.31 -0.86
CA LYS A 36 14.09 12.87 -1.16
C LYS A 36 14.16 11.37 -1.49
N ALA A 37 13.29 10.55 -0.88
CA ALA A 37 13.25 9.11 -1.17
C ALA A 37 12.94 8.82 -2.64
N VAL A 38 12.18 9.68 -3.31
CA VAL A 38 11.88 9.60 -4.74
C VAL A 38 12.84 10.44 -5.62
N GLY A 39 13.90 10.96 -5.04
CA GLY A 39 14.90 11.75 -5.78
C GLY A 39 14.45 13.16 -6.13
N LEU A 40 13.44 13.70 -5.43
CA LEU A 40 12.92 15.05 -5.57
C LEU A 40 13.31 15.91 -4.35
N THR A 41 13.05 17.19 -4.43
CA THR A 41 13.30 18.17 -3.36
C THR A 41 12.00 18.80 -2.88
N THR A 42 12.01 19.42 -1.70
CA THR A 42 10.88 20.20 -1.19
C THR A 42 10.51 21.35 -2.14
N ARG A 43 11.49 21.89 -2.89
CA ARG A 43 11.24 22.90 -3.92
C ARG A 43 10.41 22.33 -5.08
N ASP A 44 10.71 21.10 -5.50
CA ASP A 44 9.96 20.41 -6.55
C ASP A 44 8.52 20.15 -6.10
N LEU A 45 8.31 19.72 -4.84
CA LEU A 45 6.99 19.49 -4.25
C LEU A 45 6.08 20.72 -4.31
N HIS A 46 6.64 21.91 -4.15
CA HIS A 46 5.91 23.18 -4.23
C HIS A 46 6.01 23.84 -5.61
N GLY A 47 6.63 23.17 -6.57
CA GLY A 47 6.77 23.62 -7.96
C GLY A 47 5.53 23.36 -8.81
N PRO A 48 5.43 24.00 -9.98
CA PRO A 48 4.27 23.88 -10.87
C PRO A 48 4.17 22.52 -11.60
N ASP A 49 5.24 21.72 -11.61
CA ASP A 49 5.35 20.47 -12.40
C ASP A 49 5.43 19.21 -11.51
N PHE A 50 5.06 19.30 -10.23
CA PHE A 50 5.35 18.22 -9.27
C PHE A 50 4.74 16.88 -9.69
N ASP A 51 3.47 16.84 -10.08
CA ASP A 51 2.77 15.60 -10.40
C ASP A 51 3.43 14.89 -11.60
N ARG A 52 3.87 15.65 -12.60
CA ARG A 52 4.64 15.13 -13.75
C ARG A 52 6.02 14.62 -13.30
N LEU A 53 6.76 15.42 -12.54
CA LEU A 53 8.09 15.02 -12.03
C LEU A 53 8.02 13.76 -11.16
N TYR A 54 6.98 13.64 -10.33
CA TYR A 54 6.76 12.46 -9.50
C TYR A 54 6.50 11.22 -10.36
N THR A 55 5.63 11.36 -11.37
CA THR A 55 5.36 10.29 -12.35
C THR A 55 6.64 9.86 -13.07
N ASP A 56 7.41 10.80 -13.60
CA ASP A 56 8.66 10.53 -14.31
C ASP A 56 9.68 9.79 -13.41
N LYS A 57 9.77 10.18 -12.13
CA LYS A 57 10.63 9.52 -11.15
C LYS A 57 10.18 8.11 -10.82
N LEU A 58 8.88 7.86 -10.68
CA LEU A 58 8.38 6.50 -10.49
C LEU A 58 8.72 5.61 -11.69
N LEU A 59 8.53 6.08 -12.91
CA LEU A 59 8.87 5.34 -14.13
C LEU A 59 10.38 5.06 -14.23
N GLU A 60 11.22 6.07 -13.93
CA GLU A 60 12.68 5.90 -13.87
C GLU A 60 13.06 4.80 -12.87
N MET A 61 12.45 4.81 -11.68
CA MET A 61 12.73 3.82 -10.64
C MET A 61 12.30 2.41 -11.04
N ILE A 62 11.10 2.24 -11.60
CA ILE A 62 10.62 0.92 -12.05
C ILE A 62 11.55 0.39 -13.15
N ARG A 63 11.83 1.19 -14.19
CA ARG A 63 12.70 0.79 -15.31
C ARG A 63 14.14 0.50 -14.89
N GLY A 64 14.61 1.11 -13.82
CA GLY A 64 15.95 0.92 -13.25
C GLY A 64 16.01 -0.10 -12.11
N SER A 65 14.97 -0.91 -11.90
CA SER A 65 14.89 -1.90 -10.81
C SER A 65 14.61 -3.32 -11.33
N SER A 66 14.60 -4.28 -10.43
CA SER A 66 14.16 -5.66 -10.71
C SER A 66 12.64 -5.83 -10.63
N VAL A 67 11.88 -4.75 -10.41
CA VAL A 67 10.42 -4.72 -10.42
C VAL A 67 9.95 -4.39 -11.84
N ASP A 68 9.08 -5.21 -12.40
CA ASP A 68 8.57 -5.01 -13.77
C ASP A 68 7.41 -4.00 -13.82
N ARG A 69 6.53 -4.02 -12.80
CA ARG A 69 5.35 -3.16 -12.70
C ARG A 69 5.07 -2.77 -11.24
N ALA A 70 4.37 -1.67 -11.05
CA ALA A 70 3.92 -1.20 -9.74
C ALA A 70 2.41 -0.96 -9.71
N LEU A 71 1.73 -1.40 -8.64
CA LEU A 71 0.36 -1.01 -8.34
C LEU A 71 0.38 0.41 -7.76
N LEU A 72 0.00 1.38 -8.57
CA LEU A 72 -0.05 2.79 -8.21
C LEU A 72 -1.36 3.10 -7.50
N LEU A 73 -1.29 3.59 -6.27
CA LEU A 73 -2.43 3.70 -5.37
C LEU A 73 -3.08 5.07 -5.40
N ALA A 74 -4.38 5.10 -5.70
CA ALA A 74 -5.26 6.22 -5.40
C ALA A 74 -5.48 6.35 -3.88
N HIS A 75 -5.99 7.49 -3.44
CA HIS A 75 -6.31 7.73 -2.04
C HIS A 75 -7.63 8.50 -1.91
N GLU A 76 -8.63 7.80 -1.38
CA GLU A 76 -9.98 8.33 -1.14
C GLU A 76 -10.06 9.05 0.22
N LEU A 77 -11.03 9.95 0.34
CA LEU A 77 -11.34 10.68 1.57
C LEU A 77 -12.07 9.80 2.59
N PRO A 78 -11.96 10.11 3.88
CA PRO A 78 -12.90 9.63 4.89
C PRO A 78 -14.31 10.15 4.59
N HIS A 79 -15.34 9.37 4.93
CA HIS A 79 -16.75 9.77 4.79
C HIS A 79 -17.54 9.50 6.06
N HIS A 80 -18.54 10.29 6.29
CA HIS A 80 -19.60 9.97 7.24
C HIS A 80 -20.45 8.78 6.75
N ALA A 81 -21.20 8.17 7.67
CA ALA A 81 -22.11 7.06 7.36
C ALA A 81 -23.22 7.43 6.35
N ASP A 82 -23.54 8.72 6.19
CA ASP A 82 -24.50 9.26 5.22
C ASP A 82 -23.90 9.52 3.83
N GLY A 83 -22.59 9.22 3.65
CA GLY A 83 -21.87 9.41 2.41
C GLY A 83 -21.25 10.79 2.20
N THR A 84 -21.31 11.67 3.20
CA THR A 84 -20.68 13.00 3.12
C THR A 84 -19.17 12.87 3.30
N ALA A 85 -18.37 13.37 2.34
CA ALA A 85 -16.92 13.38 2.40
C ALA A 85 -16.38 14.34 3.48
N LEU A 86 -15.24 13.97 4.08
CA LEU A 86 -14.54 14.69 5.16
C LEU A 86 -13.13 15.10 4.74
N PRO A 87 -12.94 16.00 3.77
CA PRO A 87 -11.63 16.35 3.24
C PRO A 87 -10.69 16.96 4.30
N GLU A 88 -11.24 17.63 5.34
CA GLU A 88 -10.47 18.18 6.45
C GLU A 88 -9.85 17.10 7.35
N ARG A 89 -10.34 15.86 7.26
CA ARG A 89 -9.83 14.69 8.01
C ARG A 89 -8.78 13.91 7.23
N SER A 90 -8.42 14.35 6.03
CA SER A 90 -7.34 13.73 5.24
C SER A 90 -6.15 14.67 5.07
N SER A 91 -4.97 14.11 4.83
CA SER A 91 -3.74 14.82 4.46
C SER A 91 -3.39 14.67 2.99
N LEU A 92 -4.06 13.75 2.29
CA LEU A 92 -3.80 13.39 0.90
C LEU A 92 -5.13 13.03 0.22
N TYR A 93 -5.23 13.34 -1.06
CA TYR A 93 -6.27 12.85 -1.95
C TYR A 93 -5.68 12.59 -3.33
N VAL A 94 -5.96 11.42 -3.89
CA VAL A 94 -5.55 11.04 -5.24
C VAL A 94 -6.75 10.42 -5.93
N PRO A 95 -7.34 11.10 -6.94
CA PRO A 95 -8.51 10.61 -7.65
C PRO A 95 -8.26 9.30 -8.39
N ASN A 96 -9.28 8.46 -8.48
CA ASN A 96 -9.24 7.22 -9.27
C ASN A 96 -8.92 7.48 -10.74
N ASP A 97 -9.54 8.53 -11.32
CA ASP A 97 -9.35 8.90 -12.72
C ASP A 97 -7.88 9.17 -13.05
N HIS A 98 -7.14 9.77 -12.11
CA HIS A 98 -5.71 10.04 -12.30
C HIS A 98 -4.87 8.76 -12.38
N VAL A 99 -5.04 7.82 -11.43
CA VAL A 99 -4.27 6.56 -11.46
C VAL A 99 -4.69 5.65 -12.62
N LEU A 100 -5.96 5.64 -13.00
CA LEU A 100 -6.45 4.93 -14.18
C LEU A 100 -5.83 5.49 -15.46
N GLU A 101 -5.76 6.82 -15.59
CA GLU A 101 -5.14 7.46 -16.76
C GLU A 101 -3.63 7.20 -16.82
N LEU A 102 -2.92 7.25 -15.68
CA LEU A 102 -1.50 6.92 -15.63
C LEU A 102 -1.25 5.45 -16.02
N ALA A 103 -2.05 4.51 -15.52
CA ALA A 103 -1.92 3.09 -15.88
C ALA A 103 -2.26 2.83 -17.37
N ARG A 104 -3.19 3.61 -17.94
CA ARG A 104 -3.50 3.53 -19.37
C ARG A 104 -2.35 4.04 -20.26
N ARG A 105 -1.62 5.07 -19.80
CA ARG A 105 -0.49 5.68 -20.54
C ARG A 105 0.82 4.91 -20.39
N HIS A 106 1.03 4.29 -19.24
CA HIS A 106 2.31 3.69 -18.87
C HIS A 106 2.11 2.23 -18.44
N PRO A 107 2.57 1.27 -19.26
CA PRO A 107 2.38 -0.15 -18.98
C PRO A 107 3.10 -0.63 -17.72
N GLU A 108 4.02 0.16 -17.16
CA GLU A 108 4.70 -0.10 -15.91
C GLU A 108 3.77 0.07 -14.70
N PHE A 109 2.64 0.77 -14.86
CA PHE A 109 1.67 0.97 -13.78
C PHE A 109 0.48 0.02 -13.91
N LEU A 110 -0.02 -0.39 -12.75
CA LEU A 110 -1.33 -0.99 -12.52
C LEU A 110 -2.16 0.00 -11.70
N ALA A 111 -3.45 0.10 -11.95
CA ALA A 111 -4.31 1.03 -11.22
C ALA A 111 -4.85 0.43 -9.93
N GLY A 112 -4.37 0.89 -8.79
CA GLY A 112 -4.94 0.66 -7.47
C GLY A 112 -5.93 1.77 -7.12
N VAL A 113 -7.23 1.54 -7.38
CA VAL A 113 -8.28 2.54 -7.11
C VAL A 113 -8.64 2.59 -5.62
N SER A 114 -9.26 3.67 -5.17
CA SER A 114 -9.70 3.83 -3.80
C SER A 114 -11.14 4.37 -3.77
N ILE A 115 -12.04 3.65 -3.13
CA ILE A 115 -13.46 4.01 -3.09
C ILE A 115 -13.97 3.77 -1.67
N HIS A 116 -14.53 4.81 -1.05
CA HIS A 116 -15.19 4.64 0.24
C HIS A 116 -16.60 4.05 0.01
N PRO A 117 -16.95 2.88 0.60
CA PRO A 117 -18.19 2.19 0.27
C PRO A 117 -19.45 2.92 0.77
N ALA A 118 -19.31 3.90 1.69
CA ALA A 118 -20.41 4.76 2.13
C ALA A 118 -20.72 5.92 1.18
N ARG A 119 -19.92 6.19 0.15
CA ARG A 119 -20.23 7.21 -0.86
C ARG A 119 -21.61 6.95 -1.47
N ARG A 120 -22.35 8.00 -1.76
CA ARG A 120 -23.69 7.87 -2.40
C ARG A 120 -23.62 7.26 -3.79
N ASP A 121 -22.52 7.49 -4.50
CA ASP A 121 -22.21 7.00 -5.84
C ASP A 121 -21.21 5.82 -5.83
N ALA A 122 -21.00 5.14 -4.68
CA ALA A 122 -19.97 4.10 -4.53
C ALA A 122 -20.05 3.00 -5.59
N MET A 123 -21.27 2.55 -5.94
CA MET A 123 -21.45 1.50 -6.96
C MET A 123 -21.15 2.01 -8.37
N ASP A 124 -21.57 3.23 -8.70
CA ASP A 124 -21.31 3.83 -10.00
C ASP A 124 -19.80 4.09 -10.19
N GLU A 125 -19.13 4.57 -9.14
CA GLU A 125 -17.67 4.74 -9.11
C GLU A 125 -16.94 3.40 -9.26
N LEU A 126 -17.42 2.34 -8.59
CA LEU A 126 -16.86 1.00 -8.73
C LEU A 126 -16.96 0.49 -10.18
N GLU A 127 -18.13 0.61 -10.81
CA GLU A 127 -18.31 0.20 -12.22
C GLU A 127 -17.42 1.01 -13.16
N LYS A 128 -17.32 2.33 -12.96
CA LYS A 128 -16.41 3.19 -13.72
C LYS A 128 -14.96 2.71 -13.58
N CYS A 129 -14.51 2.42 -12.36
CA CYS A 129 -13.16 1.95 -12.09
C CYS A 129 -12.91 0.57 -12.71
N LEU A 130 -13.87 -0.36 -12.63
CA LEU A 130 -13.77 -1.68 -13.25
C LEU A 130 -13.66 -1.58 -14.78
N ALA A 131 -14.47 -0.73 -15.40
CA ALA A 131 -14.42 -0.45 -16.84
C ALA A 131 -13.10 0.23 -17.24
N GLY A 132 -12.54 1.08 -16.36
CA GLY A 132 -11.27 1.79 -16.54
C GLY A 132 -10.03 0.91 -16.33
N GLY A 133 -10.17 -0.37 -15.96
CA GLY A 133 -9.05 -1.29 -15.80
C GLY A 133 -8.45 -1.32 -14.39
N ALA A 134 -9.23 -1.02 -13.35
CA ALA A 134 -8.79 -1.16 -11.96
C ALA A 134 -8.23 -2.56 -11.68
N SER A 135 -7.04 -2.62 -11.06
CA SER A 135 -6.32 -3.86 -10.74
C SER A 135 -6.50 -4.30 -9.29
N ALA A 136 -6.75 -3.38 -8.38
CA ALA A 136 -7.11 -3.62 -6.98
C ALA A 136 -7.84 -2.40 -6.41
N LEU A 137 -8.57 -2.59 -5.30
CA LEU A 137 -9.10 -1.50 -4.49
C LEU A 137 -8.23 -1.31 -3.26
N LYS A 138 -7.69 -0.11 -3.04
CA LYS A 138 -6.93 0.30 -1.85
C LYS A 138 -7.83 1.01 -0.86
N CYS A 139 -7.69 0.67 0.42
CA CYS A 139 -8.27 1.45 1.50
C CYS A 139 -7.35 1.49 2.73
N LEU A 140 -7.62 2.47 3.60
CA LEU A 140 -7.05 2.57 4.93
C LEU A 140 -8.21 2.58 5.94
N PRO A 141 -8.70 1.41 6.39
CA PRO A 141 -9.90 1.30 7.21
C PRO A 141 -9.89 2.23 8.42
N ASN A 142 -8.81 2.26 9.18
CA ASN A 142 -8.66 3.08 10.37
C ASN A 142 -8.55 4.60 10.09
N VAL A 143 -8.04 4.99 8.92
CA VAL A 143 -7.93 6.40 8.48
C VAL A 143 -9.23 6.88 7.88
N GLN A 144 -9.87 6.05 7.07
CA GLN A 144 -11.08 6.40 6.32
C GLN A 144 -12.38 6.11 7.09
N GLY A 145 -12.32 5.37 8.21
CA GLY A 145 -13.50 4.97 8.98
C GLY A 145 -14.31 3.88 8.30
N ILE A 146 -13.67 2.95 7.61
CA ILE A 146 -14.32 1.86 6.88
C ILE A 146 -14.28 0.58 7.72
N ASP A 147 -15.42 0.17 8.28
CA ASP A 147 -15.58 -1.18 8.79
C ASP A 147 -16.15 -2.10 7.69
N TRP A 148 -15.30 -2.93 7.09
CA TRP A 148 -15.73 -3.87 6.05
C TRP A 148 -16.67 -4.98 6.58
N ASN A 149 -16.81 -5.14 7.90
CA ASN A 149 -17.79 -6.04 8.49
C ASN A 149 -19.20 -5.45 8.53
N ASP A 150 -19.35 -4.16 8.21
CA ASP A 150 -20.66 -3.52 8.14
C ASP A 150 -21.55 -4.16 7.05
N PRO A 151 -22.71 -4.72 7.40
CA PRO A 151 -23.60 -5.37 6.44
C PRO A 151 -24.09 -4.46 5.31
N ARG A 152 -24.06 -3.15 5.48
CA ARG A 152 -24.43 -2.18 4.42
C ARG A 152 -23.51 -2.28 3.20
N PHE A 153 -22.29 -2.76 3.36
CA PHE A 153 -21.31 -2.88 2.29
C PHE A 153 -21.33 -4.23 1.57
N THR A 154 -22.24 -5.13 1.94
CA THR A 154 -22.33 -6.50 1.36
C THR A 154 -22.39 -6.46 -0.16
N ARG A 155 -23.32 -5.67 -0.74
CA ARG A 155 -23.48 -5.58 -2.21
C ARG A 155 -22.21 -5.06 -2.91
N PHE A 156 -21.50 -4.13 -2.28
CA PHE A 156 -20.25 -3.61 -2.81
C PHE A 156 -19.17 -4.70 -2.83
N LEU A 157 -19.04 -5.47 -1.75
CA LEU A 157 -18.11 -6.59 -1.63
C LEU A 157 -18.44 -7.73 -2.60
N GLU A 158 -19.72 -8.10 -2.73
CA GLU A 158 -20.18 -9.09 -3.71
C GLU A 158 -19.78 -8.68 -5.12
N ARG A 159 -19.98 -7.41 -5.47
CA ARG A 159 -19.58 -6.91 -6.80
C ARG A 159 -18.08 -6.93 -7.03
N MET A 160 -17.28 -6.66 -5.98
CA MET A 160 -15.82 -6.82 -6.06
C MET A 160 -15.42 -8.27 -6.28
N ALA A 161 -16.05 -9.21 -5.55
CA ALA A 161 -15.80 -10.65 -5.70
C ALA A 161 -16.13 -11.14 -7.10
N ASP A 162 -17.31 -10.78 -7.64
CA ASP A 162 -17.75 -11.11 -8.99
C ASP A 162 -16.80 -10.58 -10.08
N ALA A 163 -16.22 -9.40 -9.85
CA ALA A 163 -15.26 -8.78 -10.76
C ALA A 163 -13.83 -9.32 -10.60
N GLY A 164 -13.57 -10.14 -9.59
CA GLY A 164 -12.21 -10.55 -9.22
C GLY A 164 -11.32 -9.37 -8.85
N LEU A 165 -11.88 -8.30 -8.25
CA LEU A 165 -11.13 -7.12 -7.82
C LEU A 165 -10.64 -7.33 -6.39
N PRO A 166 -9.32 -7.50 -6.15
CA PRO A 166 -8.79 -7.70 -4.80
C PRO A 166 -8.85 -6.41 -3.97
N LEU A 167 -8.97 -6.59 -2.65
CA LEU A 167 -8.95 -5.53 -1.65
C LEU A 167 -7.56 -5.45 -1.00
N LEU A 168 -6.82 -4.39 -1.22
CA LEU A 168 -5.58 -4.05 -0.51
C LEU A 168 -5.93 -3.09 0.64
N ALA A 169 -6.00 -3.61 1.86
CA ALA A 169 -6.37 -2.84 3.04
C ALA A 169 -5.16 -2.58 3.95
N HIS A 170 -4.96 -1.32 4.36
CA HIS A 170 -4.02 -1.00 5.41
C HIS A 170 -4.41 -1.71 6.71
N THR A 171 -3.45 -2.38 7.34
CA THR A 171 -3.61 -3.01 8.65
C THR A 171 -2.42 -2.70 9.56
N GLY A 172 -2.64 -2.78 10.86
CA GLY A 172 -1.66 -2.31 11.83
C GLY A 172 -1.79 -0.80 12.12
N SER A 173 -0.91 -0.30 12.98
CA SER A 173 -0.97 1.11 13.39
C SER A 173 -0.60 2.07 12.27
N GLU A 174 -1.22 3.26 12.30
CA GLU A 174 -0.96 4.37 11.39
C GLU A 174 -0.60 5.64 12.18
N ARG A 175 0.47 6.34 11.74
CA ARG A 175 0.96 7.57 12.39
C ARG A 175 1.29 8.69 11.42
N THR A 176 1.16 8.43 10.12
CA THR A 176 1.45 9.41 9.07
C THR A 176 0.21 10.17 8.64
N MET A 177 -0.98 9.61 8.92
CA MET A 177 -2.26 10.20 8.56
C MET A 177 -3.19 10.33 9.78
N PRO A 178 -4.14 11.28 9.77
CA PRO A 178 -5.15 11.38 10.82
C PRO A 178 -6.00 10.11 10.87
N VAL A 179 -6.03 9.43 12.01
CA VAL A 179 -6.83 8.21 12.22
C VAL A 179 -8.23 8.58 12.66
N MET A 180 -9.24 7.97 12.05
CA MET A 180 -10.65 8.11 12.41
C MET A 180 -11.04 7.15 13.53
N ASP A 181 -10.60 5.87 13.41
CA ASP A 181 -10.90 4.81 14.37
C ASP A 181 -9.74 3.82 14.44
N HIS A 182 -9.10 3.72 15.61
CA HIS A 182 -7.97 2.82 15.83
C HIS A 182 -8.35 1.33 15.85
N GLU A 183 -9.60 0.99 16.18
CA GLU A 183 -10.08 -0.40 16.23
C GLU A 183 -10.12 -1.04 14.84
N LEU A 184 -10.26 -0.23 13.78
CA LEU A 184 -10.28 -0.69 12.39
C LEU A 184 -8.87 -1.00 11.83
N ALA A 185 -7.84 -0.98 12.66
CA ALA A 185 -6.46 -1.34 12.28
C ALA A 185 -6.20 -2.86 12.27
N SER A 186 -7.06 -3.67 12.93
CA SER A 186 -6.93 -5.13 12.94
C SER A 186 -7.30 -5.73 11.57
N PRO A 187 -6.54 -6.74 11.08
CA PRO A 187 -6.94 -7.52 9.89
C PRO A 187 -8.33 -8.14 10.00
N ARG A 188 -8.88 -8.31 11.20
CA ARG A 188 -10.25 -8.83 11.44
C ARG A 188 -11.34 -7.95 10.79
N VAL A 189 -11.05 -6.71 10.46
CA VAL A 189 -11.93 -5.85 9.67
C VAL A 189 -12.26 -6.43 8.29
N LEU A 190 -11.44 -7.36 7.79
CA LEU A 190 -11.59 -8.00 6.48
C LEU A 190 -12.45 -9.27 6.50
N THR A 191 -12.93 -9.71 7.69
CA THR A 191 -13.61 -11.02 7.84
C THR A 191 -14.77 -11.19 6.86
N ARG A 192 -15.67 -10.22 6.78
CA ARG A 192 -16.83 -10.28 5.87
C ARG A 192 -16.42 -10.30 4.40
N ALA A 193 -15.44 -9.48 4.01
CA ALA A 193 -14.94 -9.48 2.63
C ALA A 193 -14.38 -10.83 2.23
N LEU A 194 -13.61 -11.48 3.13
CA LEU A 194 -13.07 -12.82 2.93
C LEU A 194 -14.17 -13.88 2.83
N GLU A 195 -15.19 -13.83 3.67
CA GLU A 195 -16.34 -14.74 3.68
C GLU A 195 -17.20 -14.64 2.42
N ILE A 196 -17.32 -13.45 1.84
CA ILE A 196 -17.99 -13.18 0.56
C ILE A 196 -17.16 -13.71 -0.63
N GLY A 197 -15.84 -13.93 -0.45
CA GLY A 197 -14.96 -14.43 -1.48
C GLY A 197 -14.04 -13.39 -2.12
N VAL A 198 -14.00 -12.16 -1.58
CA VAL A 198 -13.03 -11.15 -2.03
C VAL A 198 -11.62 -11.62 -1.68
N THR A 199 -10.69 -11.57 -2.62
CA THR A 199 -9.26 -11.73 -2.32
C THR A 199 -8.79 -10.50 -1.56
N CYS A 200 -8.29 -10.68 -0.32
CA CYS A 200 -7.81 -9.58 0.52
C CYS A 200 -6.29 -9.63 0.70
N ILE A 201 -5.67 -8.46 0.67
CA ILE A 201 -4.26 -8.26 0.97
C ILE A 201 -4.18 -7.33 2.18
N ALA A 202 -3.77 -7.87 3.33
CA ALA A 202 -3.54 -7.12 4.56
C ALA A 202 -2.17 -6.43 4.44
N ALA A 203 -2.15 -5.15 4.11
CA ALA A 203 -0.91 -4.38 4.02
C ALA A 203 -0.17 -4.38 5.35
N HIS A 204 1.16 -4.51 5.30
CA HIS A 204 2.05 -4.62 6.47
C HIS A 204 1.76 -5.84 7.36
N ALA A 205 0.88 -6.78 6.92
CA ALA A 205 0.52 -7.99 7.67
C ALA A 205 0.10 -7.72 9.14
N GLY A 206 -0.61 -6.62 9.40
CA GLY A 206 -1.09 -6.26 10.74
C GLY A 206 -0.02 -5.74 11.71
N THR A 207 1.22 -5.52 11.27
CA THR A 207 2.31 -5.14 12.17
C THR A 207 2.20 -3.70 12.69
N GLY A 208 2.56 -3.49 13.98
CA GLY A 208 2.61 -2.16 14.59
C GLY A 208 3.82 -1.34 14.13
N MET A 209 3.64 -0.04 13.89
CA MET A 209 4.68 0.86 13.37
C MET A 209 5.76 1.18 14.41
N MET A 210 5.39 1.33 15.70
CA MET A 210 6.28 1.62 16.81
C MET A 210 6.27 0.47 17.82
N VAL A 211 7.25 0.46 18.73
CA VAL A 211 7.40 -0.61 19.74
C VAL A 211 6.18 -0.73 20.66
N LEU A 212 5.54 0.40 20.97
CA LEU A 212 4.38 0.45 21.87
C LEU A 212 3.04 0.49 21.14
N ASP A 213 3.04 0.43 19.81
CA ASP A 213 1.79 0.38 19.06
C ASP A 213 1.13 -0.99 19.16
N PRO A 214 -0.20 -1.06 19.04
CA PRO A 214 -0.90 -2.31 18.87
C PRO A 214 -0.31 -3.10 17.68
N ASP A 215 -0.11 -4.40 17.88
CA ASP A 215 0.41 -5.32 16.88
C ASP A 215 -0.60 -6.43 16.66
N TYR A 216 -1.12 -6.51 15.46
CA TYR A 216 -2.13 -7.47 15.05
C TYR A 216 -1.57 -8.60 14.17
N PHE A 217 -0.24 -8.81 14.18
CA PHE A 217 0.40 -9.85 13.37
C PHE A 217 -0.10 -11.25 13.75
N ALA A 218 -0.38 -11.49 15.03
CA ALA A 218 -0.95 -12.77 15.48
C ALA A 218 -2.35 -13.00 14.91
N ASP A 219 -3.20 -11.95 14.88
CA ASP A 219 -4.53 -12.01 14.25
C ASP A 219 -4.42 -12.31 12.74
N PHE A 220 -3.46 -11.67 12.07
CA PHE A 220 -3.20 -11.94 10.65
C PHE A 220 -2.82 -13.40 10.40
N VAL A 221 -1.92 -13.97 11.21
CA VAL A 221 -1.51 -15.39 11.08
C VAL A 221 -2.70 -16.33 11.32
N GLU A 222 -3.49 -16.12 12.37
CA GLU A 222 -4.71 -16.91 12.65
C GLU A 222 -5.70 -16.86 11.48
N MET A 223 -5.93 -15.66 10.94
CA MET A 223 -6.83 -15.50 9.79
C MET A 223 -6.30 -16.17 8.51
N LEU A 224 -4.97 -16.17 8.28
CA LEU A 224 -4.38 -16.88 7.15
C LEU A 224 -4.63 -18.38 7.16
N GLU A 225 -4.70 -19.00 8.33
CA GLU A 225 -5.02 -20.43 8.47
C GLU A 225 -6.47 -20.71 8.08
N ARG A 226 -7.36 -19.76 8.36
CA ARG A 226 -8.80 -19.88 8.10
C ARG A 226 -9.21 -19.49 6.67
N TYR A 227 -8.57 -18.46 6.10
CA TYR A 227 -8.99 -17.86 4.83
C TYR A 227 -7.95 -18.06 3.72
N PRO A 228 -8.20 -18.95 2.74
CA PRO A 228 -7.26 -19.20 1.63
C PRO A 228 -7.11 -17.99 0.68
N ASN A 229 -8.08 -17.08 0.67
CA ASN A 229 -8.10 -15.83 -0.11
C ASN A 229 -7.53 -14.63 0.65
N LEU A 230 -6.93 -14.81 1.84
CA LEU A 230 -6.17 -13.76 2.53
C LEU A 230 -4.68 -13.85 2.18
N TYR A 231 -4.07 -12.72 1.91
CA TYR A 231 -2.65 -12.50 1.70
C TYR A 231 -2.18 -11.35 2.58
N GLY A 232 -0.88 -11.21 2.78
CA GLY A 232 -0.29 -10.00 3.35
C GLY A 232 0.68 -9.38 2.37
N ASP A 233 1.13 -8.15 2.65
CA ASP A 233 2.31 -7.61 1.99
C ASP A 233 3.42 -7.30 3.00
N ASN A 234 4.64 -7.18 2.51
CA ASN A 234 5.82 -6.83 3.30
C ASN A 234 6.21 -5.35 3.16
N SER A 235 5.26 -4.50 2.80
CA SER A 235 5.48 -3.07 2.61
C SER A 235 5.90 -2.38 3.91
N ALA A 236 6.76 -1.36 3.82
CA ALA A 236 7.39 -0.63 4.91
C ALA A 236 8.22 -1.48 5.92
N LEU A 237 8.32 -2.81 5.75
CA LEU A 237 9.06 -3.66 6.70
C LEU A 237 10.57 -3.42 6.68
N ALA A 238 11.13 -3.00 5.55
CA ALA A 238 12.53 -2.61 5.42
C ALA A 238 12.78 -1.11 5.67
N GLY A 239 11.80 -0.37 6.21
CA GLY A 239 11.88 1.05 6.52
C GLY A 239 12.58 1.37 7.86
N LEU A 240 12.40 2.61 8.31
CA LEU A 240 12.86 3.10 9.63
C LEU A 240 11.79 2.91 10.72
N SER A 241 10.78 2.08 10.48
CA SER A 241 9.74 1.72 11.44
C SER A 241 10.09 0.40 12.15
N PHE A 242 9.46 0.16 13.30
CA PHE A 242 9.60 -1.09 14.05
C PHE A 242 8.60 -2.17 13.60
N ARG A 243 8.01 -2.03 12.38
CA ARG A 243 7.07 -3.01 11.83
C ARG A 243 7.68 -4.40 11.73
N LEU A 244 8.95 -4.50 11.31
CA LEU A 244 9.62 -5.79 11.20
C LEU A 244 10.28 -6.17 12.52
N ARG A 245 9.80 -7.28 13.11
CA ARG A 245 10.38 -7.92 14.29
C ARG A 245 10.97 -9.27 13.91
N PRO A 246 12.04 -9.74 14.60
CA PRO A 246 12.67 -11.03 14.30
C PRO A 246 11.69 -12.21 14.32
N SER A 247 10.70 -12.19 15.23
CA SER A 247 9.67 -13.23 15.31
C SER A 247 8.74 -13.22 14.09
N ALA A 248 8.25 -12.04 13.70
CA ALA A 248 7.41 -11.88 12.52
C ALA A 248 8.14 -12.26 11.23
N LEU A 249 9.41 -11.84 11.09
CA LEU A 249 10.24 -12.22 9.94
C LEU A 249 10.35 -13.74 9.79
N ARG A 250 10.66 -14.46 10.88
CA ARG A 250 10.75 -15.94 10.83
C ARG A 250 9.47 -16.60 10.34
N VAL A 251 8.31 -16.06 10.73
CA VAL A 251 7.01 -16.58 10.27
C VAL A 251 6.80 -16.22 8.79
N MET A 252 6.97 -14.96 8.41
CA MET A 252 6.73 -14.47 7.05
C MET A 252 7.62 -15.14 6.00
N THR A 253 8.85 -15.54 6.37
CA THR A 253 9.80 -16.21 5.46
C THR A 253 9.79 -17.72 5.56
N SER A 254 8.87 -18.29 6.36
CA SER A 254 8.71 -19.74 6.47
C SER A 254 8.08 -20.33 5.20
N ALA A 255 8.32 -21.63 4.95
CA ALA A 255 7.75 -22.34 3.81
C ALA A 255 6.21 -22.34 3.79
N VAL A 256 5.55 -22.26 4.95
CA VAL A 256 4.08 -22.18 5.06
C VAL A 256 3.56 -20.84 4.51
N MET A 257 4.36 -19.77 4.60
CA MET A 257 4.01 -18.45 4.11
C MET A 257 4.46 -18.17 2.67
N ASP A 258 5.10 -19.13 2.01
CA ASP A 258 5.58 -18.93 0.64
C ASP A 258 4.44 -18.60 -0.32
N GLY A 259 4.55 -17.45 -0.99
CA GLY A 259 3.52 -16.90 -1.85
C GLY A 259 2.25 -16.37 -1.15
N ARG A 260 2.23 -16.32 0.21
CA ARG A 260 1.14 -15.68 0.98
C ARG A 260 1.52 -14.25 1.42
N ILE A 261 2.80 -13.90 1.36
CA ILE A 261 3.33 -12.55 1.59
C ILE A 261 3.79 -11.98 0.24
N LEU A 262 3.20 -10.87 -0.16
CA LEU A 262 3.47 -10.19 -1.42
C LEU A 262 4.57 -9.12 -1.23
N HIS A 263 5.23 -8.78 -2.33
CA HIS A 263 6.15 -7.64 -2.35
C HIS A 263 5.40 -6.33 -2.49
N GLY A 264 5.63 -5.41 -1.56
CA GLY A 264 5.21 -4.01 -1.61
C GLY A 264 6.29 -3.12 -0.99
N SER A 265 6.68 -2.01 -1.62
CA SER A 265 7.69 -1.09 -1.08
C SER A 265 7.14 -0.13 -0.04
N ASP A 266 5.90 0.30 -0.22
CA ASP A 266 5.28 1.44 0.47
C ASP A 266 5.95 2.78 0.09
N LEU A 267 6.50 2.86 -1.13
CA LEU A 267 7.08 4.12 -1.60
C LEU A 267 6.03 5.25 -1.54
N PRO A 268 6.34 6.44 -1.02
CA PRO A 268 7.67 7.04 -0.84
C PRO A 268 8.34 6.79 0.53
N VAL A 269 7.88 5.83 1.34
CA VAL A 269 8.59 5.48 2.58
C VAL A 269 10.01 4.99 2.24
N PRO A 270 11.08 5.65 2.74
CA PRO A 270 12.44 5.28 2.36
C PRO A 270 12.87 3.93 2.93
N PRO A 271 13.33 2.97 2.09
CA PRO A 271 13.85 1.71 2.58
C PRO A 271 15.18 1.90 3.32
N SER A 272 15.34 1.23 4.45
CA SER A 272 16.54 1.28 5.28
C SER A 272 16.82 -0.08 5.90
N GLY A 273 18.00 -0.62 5.66
CA GLY A 273 18.47 -1.83 6.31
C GLY A 273 19.04 -1.60 7.73
N LEU A 274 18.92 -0.38 8.30
CA LEU A 274 19.55 -0.04 9.57
C LEU A 274 18.96 -0.83 10.75
N LEU A 275 17.64 -0.79 10.92
CA LEU A 275 16.97 -1.53 11.98
C LEU A 275 17.06 -3.06 11.77
N PRO A 276 16.84 -3.62 10.59
CA PRO A 276 17.12 -5.02 10.32
C PRO A 276 18.53 -5.45 10.71
N ALA A 277 19.56 -4.66 10.41
CA ALA A 277 20.94 -4.97 10.81
C ALA A 277 21.16 -4.84 12.33
N ALA A 278 20.61 -3.81 12.95
CA ALA A 278 20.70 -3.59 14.39
C ALA A 278 20.06 -4.72 15.20
N PHE A 279 18.99 -5.33 14.69
CA PHE A 279 18.32 -6.49 15.29
C PHE A 279 18.86 -7.84 14.80
N GLY A 280 19.96 -7.86 14.04
CA GLY A 280 20.59 -9.09 13.58
C GLY A 280 19.80 -9.89 12.54
N MET A 281 18.81 -9.25 11.89
CA MET A 281 18.02 -9.89 10.82
C MET A 281 18.77 -9.94 9.48
N ILE A 282 19.68 -9.00 9.26
CA ILE A 282 20.68 -9.02 8.16
C ILE A 282 22.04 -8.66 8.72
N SER A 283 23.10 -8.92 7.96
CA SER A 283 24.45 -8.52 8.38
C SER A 283 24.69 -7.01 8.18
N TRP A 284 25.68 -6.46 8.90
CA TRP A 284 26.13 -5.07 8.65
C TRP A 284 26.78 -4.90 7.26
N SER A 285 27.32 -5.97 6.67
CA SER A 285 27.79 -5.97 5.28
C SER A 285 26.63 -5.82 4.30
N ASP A 286 25.51 -6.54 4.53
CA ASP A 286 24.30 -6.43 3.72
C ASP A 286 23.69 -5.03 3.80
N HIS A 287 23.59 -4.47 5.02
CA HIS A 287 23.17 -3.07 5.19
C HIS A 287 24.02 -2.11 4.37
N ARG A 288 25.38 -2.26 4.41
CA ARG A 288 26.27 -1.40 3.62
C ARG A 288 26.11 -1.62 2.13
N ALA A 289 25.90 -2.86 1.69
CA ALA A 289 25.64 -3.18 0.28
C ALA A 289 24.33 -2.54 -0.19
N ALA A 290 23.24 -2.71 0.54
CA ALA A 290 21.96 -2.11 0.24
C ALA A 290 22.03 -0.58 0.18
N LYS A 291 22.76 0.06 1.07
CA LYS A 291 22.93 1.53 1.10
C LYS A 291 23.59 2.09 -0.17
N ARG A 292 24.38 1.29 -0.90
CA ARG A 292 25.01 1.69 -2.17
C ARG A 292 24.03 1.68 -3.34
N ILE A 293 22.90 0.99 -3.23
CA ILE A 293 21.85 0.98 -4.24
C ILE A 293 21.12 2.31 -4.18
N THR A 294 21.23 3.11 -5.23
CA THR A 294 20.63 4.45 -5.29
C THR A 294 19.13 4.42 -5.56
N ASN A 295 18.67 3.48 -6.41
CA ASN A 295 17.25 3.29 -6.71
C ASN A 295 16.50 2.73 -5.48
N PRO A 296 15.52 3.43 -4.91
CA PRO A 296 14.84 2.98 -3.70
C PRO A 296 13.98 1.73 -3.89
N LEU A 297 13.35 1.52 -5.07
CA LEU A 297 12.60 0.29 -5.35
C LEU A 297 13.55 -0.93 -5.40
N GLU A 298 14.67 -0.80 -6.08
CA GLU A 298 15.68 -1.88 -6.10
C GLU A 298 16.28 -2.12 -4.72
N ARG A 299 16.55 -1.06 -3.97
CA ARG A 299 17.06 -1.18 -2.59
C ARG A 299 16.08 -1.94 -1.70
N ASP A 300 14.79 -1.62 -1.77
CA ASP A 300 13.76 -2.31 -1.00
C ASP A 300 13.68 -3.79 -1.39
N ALA A 301 13.65 -4.09 -2.69
CA ALA A 301 13.61 -5.47 -3.18
C ALA A 301 14.84 -6.28 -2.73
N GLN A 302 16.05 -5.70 -2.80
CA GLN A 302 17.27 -6.38 -2.37
C GLN A 302 17.33 -6.58 -0.85
N LEU A 303 16.88 -5.59 -0.06
CA LEU A 303 16.76 -5.74 1.41
C LEU A 303 15.82 -6.90 1.77
N LYS A 304 14.69 -7.02 1.09
CA LYS A 304 13.74 -8.12 1.32
C LYS A 304 14.30 -9.48 0.94
N ARG A 305 15.11 -9.56 -0.13
CA ARG A 305 15.85 -10.79 -0.46
C ARG A 305 16.87 -11.14 0.62
N MET A 306 17.63 -10.16 1.12
CA MET A 306 18.57 -10.34 2.23
C MET A 306 17.86 -10.78 3.51
N LEU A 307 16.62 -10.36 3.73
CA LEU A 307 15.76 -10.79 4.84
C LEU A 307 15.18 -12.21 4.65
N GLY A 308 15.38 -12.85 3.51
CA GLY A 308 14.97 -14.24 3.25
C GLY A 308 13.65 -14.40 2.51
N PHE A 309 13.03 -13.32 1.99
CA PHE A 309 11.84 -13.45 1.15
C PHE A 309 12.19 -14.10 -0.20
N GLY A 310 11.46 -15.16 -0.54
CA GLY A 310 11.64 -15.94 -1.77
C GLY A 310 11.04 -15.30 -3.02
N ASP A 311 11.28 -15.90 -4.19
CA ASP A 311 10.79 -15.40 -5.48
C ASP A 311 9.26 -15.34 -5.57
N ALA A 312 8.54 -16.24 -4.90
CA ALA A 312 7.08 -16.23 -4.85
C ALA A 312 6.53 -14.91 -4.28
N THR A 313 7.20 -14.31 -3.28
CA THR A 313 6.85 -12.99 -2.74
C THR A 313 6.80 -11.91 -3.83
N PHE A 314 7.74 -11.92 -4.76
CA PHE A 314 7.85 -10.89 -5.80
C PHE A 314 6.95 -11.14 -7.01
N THR A 315 6.51 -12.38 -7.24
CA THR A 315 5.78 -12.76 -8.46
C THR A 315 4.31 -13.07 -8.24
N ARG A 316 3.90 -13.41 -7.02
CA ARG A 316 2.51 -13.82 -6.72
C ARG A 316 1.48 -12.74 -7.05
N ALA A 317 1.79 -11.46 -6.86
CA ALA A 317 0.88 -10.36 -7.17
C ALA A 317 0.41 -10.39 -8.64
N ALA A 318 1.22 -10.91 -9.57
CA ALA A 318 0.84 -11.04 -10.98
C ALA A 318 -0.34 -11.99 -11.22
N THR A 319 -0.61 -12.93 -10.30
CA THR A 319 -1.76 -13.85 -10.40
C THR A 319 -2.97 -13.40 -9.60
N LEU A 320 -2.83 -12.38 -8.77
CA LEU A 320 -3.89 -11.89 -7.88
C LEU A 320 -4.49 -10.57 -8.33
N LEU A 321 -3.66 -9.68 -8.86
CA LEU A 321 -4.11 -8.37 -9.33
C LEU A 321 -4.81 -8.51 -10.68
N ARG A 322 -5.99 -7.90 -10.79
CA ARG A 322 -6.80 -7.95 -12.01
C ARG A 322 -6.07 -7.29 -13.18
N GLY A 323 -6.00 -7.97 -14.32
CA GLY A 323 -5.34 -7.46 -15.53
C GLY A 323 -3.81 -7.33 -15.42
N ALA A 324 -3.18 -7.99 -14.46
CA ALA A 324 -1.72 -7.96 -14.29
C ALA A 324 -0.99 -9.01 -15.15
N ALA A 325 -1.68 -10.07 -15.57
CA ALA A 325 -1.12 -11.16 -16.37
C ALA A 325 -0.88 -10.76 -17.84
#